data_c9d19a4e3b890a9118864e6ec03c684f
#
_entry.id   c9d19a4e3b890a9118864e6ec03c684f
#
_cell.length_a   1.000
_cell.length_b   1.000
_cell.length_c   1.000
_cell.angle_alpha   90.00
_cell.angle_beta   90.00
_cell.angle_gamma   90.00
#
_symmetry.space_group_name_H-M   'P 1'
#
loop_
_entity.id
_entity.type
_entity.pdbx_description
1 polymer ?
#
loop_
_entity_poly.entity_id
_entity_poly.type
_entity_poly.pdbx_seq_one_letter_code
_entity_poly.pdbx_strand_id
1 'polypeptide(L)'
;DTQALISWSPNDTVVITALTAVPVGAEDDSQEMKVYQVSSEEYLAGSKIIGDLTPETSYRVSLYSGAEQTSETYQARIEVTTETTENLDADYGTANRVDLRNEPFDPNYFNSLDWNSIAEGTTFILPAGKTYVLNSGESIIEFAHSVNFVTPQTLEEYPTFSFDNAFRVVEDGMIDKITFKRINLKAAKPLSEMTNNSLSGKQVICPESKVFLINTVDFTNCYIENFRA
;
A
#
# COMPACT_ATOMS: atom_id res chain seq x y z
N ASP A 1 -7.25 9.64 -5.61
CA ASP A 1 -6.30 10.12 -4.62
C ASP A 1 -6.03 11.61 -4.80
N THR A 2 -5.77 12.30 -3.71
CA THR A 2 -5.53 13.75 -3.68
C THR A 2 -4.04 14.09 -3.65
N GLN A 3 -3.17 13.14 -3.97
CA GLN A 3 -1.73 13.28 -3.92
C GLN A 3 -1.06 12.84 -5.23
N ALA A 4 0.13 13.38 -5.49
CA ALA A 4 1.01 12.92 -6.56
C ALA A 4 2.48 12.92 -6.09
N LEU A 5 3.24 11.89 -6.50
CA LEU A 5 4.69 11.83 -6.29
C LEU A 5 5.38 12.45 -7.50
N ILE A 6 6.15 13.51 -7.26
CA ILE A 6 6.95 14.19 -8.27
C ILE A 6 8.42 13.83 -8.02
N SER A 7 9.12 13.34 -9.06
CA SER A 7 10.52 12.94 -8.95
C SER A 7 11.40 13.70 -9.93
N TRP A 8 12.64 13.95 -9.53
CA TRP A 8 13.69 14.59 -10.33
C TRP A 8 15.06 13.99 -10.01
N SER A 9 16.05 14.27 -10.85
CA SER A 9 17.44 13.90 -10.57
C SER A 9 18.15 15.07 -9.92
N PRO A 10 18.59 14.96 -8.66
CA PRO A 10 19.39 16.00 -8.00
C PRO A 10 20.69 16.26 -8.79
N ASN A 11 21.11 17.52 -8.86
CA ASN A 11 22.40 17.92 -9.43
C ASN A 11 22.99 19.11 -8.68
N ASP A 12 24.30 19.30 -8.80
CA ASP A 12 25.02 20.35 -8.04
C ASP A 12 24.83 21.76 -8.62
N THR A 13 24.19 21.88 -9.79
CA THR A 13 24.10 23.16 -10.50
C THR A 13 22.75 23.84 -10.29
N VAL A 14 21.68 23.08 -10.21
CA VAL A 14 20.31 23.58 -10.10
C VAL A 14 19.60 22.88 -8.94
N VAL A 15 19.32 23.63 -7.87
CA VAL A 15 18.60 23.12 -6.70
C VAL A 15 17.13 23.46 -6.85
N ILE A 16 16.26 22.44 -6.90
CA ILE A 16 14.82 22.63 -6.89
C ILE A 16 14.38 23.06 -5.48
N THR A 17 13.73 24.20 -5.40
CA THR A 17 13.29 24.83 -4.14
C THR A 17 11.77 24.89 -4.01
N ALA A 18 11.05 24.82 -5.12
CA ALA A 18 9.58 24.82 -5.11
C ALA A 18 9.00 24.06 -6.29
N LEU A 19 7.78 23.57 -6.09
CA LEU A 19 6.89 23.04 -7.11
C LEU A 19 5.61 23.87 -7.12
N THR A 20 5.02 24.06 -8.29
CA THR A 20 3.65 24.55 -8.42
C THR A 20 2.78 23.51 -9.13
N ALA A 21 1.52 23.42 -8.75
CA ALA A 21 0.53 22.60 -9.44
C ALA A 21 -0.67 23.45 -9.81
N VAL A 22 -1.04 23.42 -11.09
CA VAL A 22 -2.19 24.17 -11.66
C VAL A 22 -3.06 23.19 -12.43
N PRO A 23 -4.39 23.14 -12.22
CA PRO A 23 -5.28 22.30 -13.00
C PRO A 23 -5.16 22.62 -14.51
N VAL A 24 -5.16 21.60 -15.34
CA VAL A 24 -5.14 21.79 -16.80
C VAL A 24 -6.51 22.33 -17.24
N GLY A 25 -6.50 23.47 -17.92
CA GLY A 25 -7.72 24.16 -18.37
C GLY A 25 -8.30 25.16 -17.36
N ALA A 26 -7.58 25.45 -16.27
CA ALA A 26 -7.95 26.55 -15.37
C ALA A 26 -8.06 27.88 -16.15
N GLU A 27 -9.11 28.66 -15.89
CA GLU A 27 -9.32 29.98 -16.55
C GLU A 27 -8.31 31.00 -16.04
N ASP A 28 -7.88 30.89 -14.78
CA ASP A 28 -6.88 31.76 -14.16
C ASP A 28 -5.87 30.90 -13.37
N ASP A 29 -4.72 30.64 -13.98
CA ASP A 29 -3.64 29.85 -13.39
C ASP A 29 -3.19 30.42 -12.02
N SER A 30 -3.31 31.71 -11.78
CA SER A 30 -2.85 32.35 -10.55
C SER A 30 -3.76 32.12 -9.35
N GLN A 31 -5.05 31.92 -9.56
CA GLN A 31 -6.03 31.68 -8.49
C GLN A 31 -6.09 30.22 -8.07
N GLU A 32 -5.79 29.30 -8.97
CA GLU A 32 -5.85 27.86 -8.73
C GLU A 32 -4.47 27.23 -8.48
N MET A 33 -3.40 28.05 -8.56
CA MET A 33 -2.04 27.59 -8.38
C MET A 33 -1.76 27.22 -6.92
N LYS A 34 -1.35 25.97 -6.68
CA LYS A 34 -0.80 25.49 -5.40
C LYS A 34 0.71 25.52 -5.43
N VAL A 35 1.32 25.99 -4.34
CA VAL A 35 2.78 26.08 -4.21
C VAL A 35 3.26 25.17 -3.09
N TYR A 36 4.26 24.36 -3.38
CA TYR A 36 4.88 23.42 -2.46
C TYR A 36 6.37 23.72 -2.34
N GLN A 37 6.82 24.07 -1.14
CA GLN A 37 8.25 24.29 -0.88
C GLN A 37 8.98 22.95 -0.80
N VAL A 38 10.18 22.88 -1.37
CA VAL A 38 11.02 21.69 -1.35
C VAL A 38 12.10 21.85 -0.30
N SER A 39 12.18 20.97 0.68
CA SER A 39 13.24 20.95 1.68
C SER A 39 14.55 20.40 1.09
N SER A 40 15.66 20.66 1.78
CA SER A 40 16.97 20.11 1.38
C SER A 40 16.98 18.57 1.37
N GLU A 41 16.25 17.94 2.29
CA GLU A 41 16.14 16.48 2.36
C GLU A 41 15.36 15.91 1.16
N GLU A 42 14.20 16.52 0.85
CA GLU A 42 13.41 16.16 -0.33
C GLU A 42 14.17 16.37 -1.62
N TYR A 43 14.93 17.48 -1.71
CA TYR A 43 15.78 17.73 -2.88
C TYR A 43 16.83 16.63 -3.07
N LEU A 44 17.55 16.25 -2.01
CA LEU A 44 18.55 15.18 -2.05
C LEU A 44 17.95 13.81 -2.30
N ALA A 45 16.73 13.56 -1.78
CA ALA A 45 15.95 12.36 -2.08
C ALA A 45 15.47 12.31 -3.55
N GLY A 46 15.46 13.46 -4.25
CA GLY A 46 15.03 13.57 -5.65
C GLY A 46 13.53 13.40 -5.83
N SER A 47 12.73 13.63 -4.79
CA SER A 47 11.28 13.47 -4.88
C SER A 47 10.53 14.24 -3.80
N LYS A 48 9.27 14.58 -4.10
CA LYS A 48 8.30 15.17 -3.17
C LYS A 48 6.89 14.71 -3.46
N ILE A 49 6.15 14.39 -2.41
CA ILE A 49 4.70 14.19 -2.48
C ILE A 49 4.03 15.56 -2.38
N ILE A 50 3.19 15.88 -3.36
CA ILE A 50 2.31 17.05 -3.34
C ILE A 50 0.88 16.58 -3.05
N GLY A 51 0.15 17.27 -2.19
CA GLY A 51 -1.17 16.88 -1.68
C GLY A 51 -2.25 17.90 -1.95
N ASP A 52 -3.44 17.63 -1.38
CA ASP A 52 -4.63 18.48 -1.50
C ASP A 52 -5.10 18.71 -2.94
N LEU A 53 -4.76 17.80 -3.85
CA LEU A 53 -5.19 17.84 -5.24
C LEU A 53 -6.65 17.36 -5.37
N THR A 54 -7.35 17.81 -6.38
CA THR A 54 -8.68 17.31 -6.70
C THR A 54 -8.55 15.94 -7.40
N PRO A 55 -9.32 14.92 -7.03
CA PRO A 55 -9.33 13.64 -7.75
C PRO A 55 -9.72 13.78 -9.22
N GLU A 56 -9.31 12.84 -10.06
CA GLU A 56 -9.63 12.75 -11.49
C GLU A 56 -9.31 14.04 -12.28
N THR A 57 -8.31 14.79 -11.79
CA THR A 57 -7.94 16.09 -12.36
C THR A 57 -6.51 16.05 -12.87
N SER A 58 -6.30 16.51 -14.10
CA SER A 58 -4.95 16.70 -14.65
C SER A 58 -4.37 18.01 -14.17
N TYR A 59 -3.11 17.97 -13.72
CA TYR A 59 -2.36 19.12 -13.24
C TYR A 59 -1.10 19.31 -14.07
N ARG A 60 -0.79 20.57 -14.38
CA ARG A 60 0.54 21.00 -14.81
C ARG A 60 1.39 21.25 -13.55
N VAL A 61 2.43 20.46 -13.37
CA VAL A 61 3.37 20.64 -12.27
C VAL A 61 4.66 21.25 -12.82
N SER A 62 5.05 22.40 -12.30
CA SER A 62 6.28 23.09 -12.68
C SER A 62 7.28 23.12 -11.54
N LEU A 63 8.57 22.96 -11.86
CA LEU A 63 9.69 22.94 -10.92
C LEU A 63 10.46 24.25 -11.02
N TYR A 64 10.87 24.80 -9.87
CA TYR A 64 11.57 26.07 -9.77
C TYR A 64 12.82 25.98 -8.90
N SER A 65 13.85 26.75 -9.26
CA SER A 65 15.12 26.87 -8.53
C SER A 65 15.29 28.30 -8.01
N GLY A 66 14.65 28.68 -6.93
CA GLY A 66 14.76 30.03 -6.40
C GLY A 66 13.64 30.35 -5.42
N ALA A 67 13.70 31.51 -4.78
CA ALA A 67 12.71 31.94 -3.79
C ALA A 67 11.35 32.29 -4.42
N GLU A 68 11.36 32.73 -5.67
CA GLU A 68 10.15 33.12 -6.40
C GLU A 68 9.92 32.21 -7.61
N GLN A 69 8.64 32.01 -7.96
CA GLN A 69 8.22 31.18 -9.10
C GLN A 69 8.07 32.05 -10.35
N THR A 70 9.20 32.42 -10.94
CA THR A 70 9.28 33.26 -12.14
C THR A 70 9.76 32.47 -13.36
N SER A 71 9.70 33.08 -14.55
CA SER A 71 10.27 32.48 -15.75
C SER A 71 11.78 32.27 -15.67
N GLU A 72 12.49 33.09 -14.88
CA GLU A 72 13.94 32.98 -14.69
C GLU A 72 14.33 31.80 -13.80
N THR A 73 13.46 31.43 -12.83
CA THR A 73 13.67 30.31 -11.90
C THR A 73 13.02 29.02 -12.36
N TYR A 74 12.23 29.04 -13.42
CA TYR A 74 11.57 27.87 -14.02
C TYR A 74 12.60 26.88 -14.58
N GLN A 75 12.44 25.60 -14.25
CA GLN A 75 13.36 24.52 -14.66
C GLN A 75 12.71 23.49 -15.55
N ALA A 76 11.55 22.98 -15.18
CA ALA A 76 10.87 21.91 -15.90
C ALA A 76 9.36 21.91 -15.63
N ARG A 77 8.62 21.19 -16.48
CA ARG A 77 7.19 20.95 -16.33
C ARG A 77 6.86 19.51 -16.67
N ILE A 78 5.93 18.94 -15.91
CA ILE A 78 5.30 17.67 -16.20
C ILE A 78 3.78 17.80 -16.05
N GLU A 79 3.04 16.89 -16.65
CA GLU A 79 1.61 16.74 -16.41
C GLU A 79 1.37 15.46 -15.62
N VAL A 80 0.52 15.56 -14.61
CA VAL A 80 0.11 14.42 -13.76
C VAL A 80 -1.41 14.43 -13.66
N THR A 81 -2.03 13.25 -13.65
CA THR A 81 -3.46 13.12 -13.40
C THR A 81 -3.66 12.36 -12.10
N THR A 82 -4.45 12.93 -11.20
CA THR A 82 -4.84 12.27 -9.97
C THR A 82 -5.84 11.16 -10.25
N GLU A 83 -5.74 10.07 -9.51
CA GLU A 83 -6.66 8.95 -9.64
C GLU A 83 -8.00 9.23 -8.95
N THR A 84 -9.01 8.41 -9.28
CA THR A 84 -10.30 8.37 -8.60
C THR A 84 -10.11 8.16 -7.09
N THR A 85 -10.88 8.84 -6.27
CA THR A 85 -10.89 8.59 -4.83
C THR A 85 -11.45 7.20 -4.56
N GLU A 86 -10.66 6.35 -3.90
CA GLU A 86 -11.12 5.04 -3.47
C GLU A 86 -12.23 5.17 -2.41
N ASN A 87 -13.34 4.48 -2.62
CA ASN A 87 -14.46 4.44 -1.67
C ASN A 87 -14.52 3.08 -0.98
N LEU A 88 -13.78 2.94 0.12
CA LEU A 88 -13.74 1.70 0.90
C LEU A 88 -15.11 1.25 1.41
N ASP A 89 -16.05 2.20 1.63
CA ASP A 89 -17.40 1.88 2.08
C ASP A 89 -18.23 1.25 0.95
N ALA A 90 -18.06 1.73 -0.28
CA ALA A 90 -18.70 1.14 -1.44
C ALA A 90 -18.10 -0.23 -1.81
N ASP A 91 -16.76 -0.35 -1.69
CA ASP A 91 -16.03 -1.56 -2.12
C ASP A 91 -16.16 -2.72 -1.12
N TYR A 92 -16.16 -2.42 0.18
CA TYR A 92 -16.09 -3.44 1.25
C TYR A 92 -17.20 -3.32 2.30
N GLY A 93 -18.09 -2.35 2.16
CA GLY A 93 -19.11 -2.05 3.16
C GLY A 93 -18.54 -1.46 4.46
N THR A 94 -19.40 -1.22 5.42
CA THR A 94 -19.02 -0.69 6.75
C THR A 94 -19.15 -1.73 7.85
N ALA A 95 -19.89 -2.81 7.61
CA ALA A 95 -20.02 -3.93 8.54
C ALA A 95 -18.74 -4.77 8.57
N ASN A 96 -18.44 -5.34 9.74
CA ASN A 96 -17.28 -6.24 9.93
C ASN A 96 -15.94 -5.62 9.47
N ARG A 97 -15.76 -4.32 9.72
CA ARG A 97 -14.53 -3.60 9.38
C ARG A 97 -13.68 -3.35 10.62
N VAL A 98 -12.40 -3.67 10.51
CA VAL A 98 -11.37 -3.43 11.53
C VAL A 98 -10.34 -2.47 10.94
N ASP A 99 -10.34 -1.22 11.38
CA ASP A 99 -9.44 -0.18 10.89
C ASP A 99 -8.23 -0.05 11.81
N LEU A 100 -7.10 -0.60 11.38
CA LEU A 100 -5.85 -0.63 12.15
C LEU A 100 -4.98 0.62 11.97
N ARG A 101 -5.40 1.59 11.14
CA ARG A 101 -4.62 2.80 10.88
C ARG A 101 -4.53 3.73 12.09
N ASN A 102 -5.57 3.70 12.94
CA ASN A 102 -5.70 4.56 14.13
C ASN A 102 -5.37 3.84 15.43
N GLU A 103 -5.03 2.55 15.36
CA GLU A 103 -4.69 1.74 16.53
C GLU A 103 -3.17 1.73 16.76
N PRO A 104 -2.71 1.54 18.01
CA PRO A 104 -1.31 1.28 18.27
C PRO A 104 -0.81 0.09 17.46
N PHE A 105 0.28 0.27 16.74
CA PHE A 105 0.80 -0.78 15.87
C PHE A 105 1.34 -1.96 16.69
N ASP A 106 0.81 -3.16 16.41
CA ASP A 106 1.32 -4.43 16.92
C ASP A 106 1.73 -5.32 15.73
N PRO A 107 3.02 -5.67 15.58
CA PRO A 107 3.48 -6.54 14.51
C PRO A 107 2.91 -7.96 14.59
N ASN A 108 2.46 -8.41 15.75
CA ASN A 108 1.87 -9.73 15.98
C ASN A 108 0.34 -9.73 16.04
N TYR A 109 -0.31 -8.63 15.70
CA TYR A 109 -1.75 -8.46 15.82
C TYR A 109 -2.54 -9.67 15.30
N PHE A 110 -2.24 -10.15 14.10
CA PHE A 110 -2.95 -11.26 13.47
C PHE A 110 -2.71 -12.61 14.14
N ASN A 111 -1.57 -12.80 14.83
CA ASN A 111 -1.29 -14.03 15.56
C ASN A 111 -2.11 -14.15 16.87
N SER A 112 -2.60 -13.02 17.39
CA SER A 112 -3.37 -12.96 18.63
C SER A 112 -4.89 -13.05 18.43
N LEU A 113 -5.38 -13.01 17.17
CA LEU A 113 -6.80 -13.07 16.87
C LEU A 113 -7.37 -14.49 17.03
N ASP A 114 -8.58 -14.58 17.55
CA ASP A 114 -9.41 -15.79 17.42
C ASP A 114 -10.07 -15.83 16.05
N TRP A 115 -9.42 -16.48 15.10
CA TRP A 115 -9.87 -16.56 13.71
C TRP A 115 -11.20 -17.29 13.52
N ASN A 116 -11.62 -18.13 14.47
CA ASN A 116 -12.93 -18.79 14.42
C ASN A 116 -14.09 -17.81 14.79
N SER A 117 -13.78 -16.75 15.51
CA SER A 117 -14.75 -15.71 15.87
C SER A 117 -14.86 -14.57 14.86
N ILE A 118 -13.95 -14.52 13.86
CA ILE A 118 -13.98 -13.50 12.80
C ILE A 118 -15.25 -13.68 11.95
N ALA A 119 -16.01 -12.61 11.76
CA ALA A 119 -17.21 -12.65 10.94
C ALA A 119 -16.92 -12.84 9.46
N GLU A 120 -17.85 -13.45 8.72
CA GLU A 120 -17.76 -13.59 7.26
C GLU A 120 -17.56 -12.22 6.58
N GLY A 121 -16.59 -12.13 5.67
CA GLY A 121 -16.31 -10.92 4.92
C GLY A 121 -15.60 -9.82 5.72
N THR A 122 -15.03 -10.14 6.90
CA THR A 122 -14.29 -9.14 7.68
C THR A 122 -13.20 -8.49 6.86
N THR A 123 -13.16 -7.16 6.90
CA THR A 123 -12.16 -6.34 6.19
C THR A 123 -11.23 -5.64 7.16
N PHE A 124 -9.95 -5.99 7.11
CA PHE A 124 -8.87 -5.33 7.84
C PHE A 124 -8.29 -4.20 6.98
N ILE A 125 -8.40 -2.95 7.46
CA ILE A 125 -7.79 -1.78 6.83
C ILE A 125 -6.42 -1.57 7.48
N LEU A 126 -5.37 -1.67 6.66
CA LEU A 126 -3.98 -1.68 7.13
C LEU A 126 -3.31 -0.32 6.96
N PRO A 127 -2.50 0.12 7.95
CA PRO A 127 -1.61 1.27 7.78
C PRO A 127 -0.47 0.95 6.81
N ALA A 128 -0.08 1.93 5.99
CA ALA A 128 1.09 1.85 5.13
C ALA A 128 2.40 1.73 5.93
N GLY A 129 3.46 1.23 5.31
CA GLY A 129 4.83 1.18 5.86
C GLY A 129 5.03 0.28 7.08
N LYS A 130 4.07 -0.60 7.41
CA LYS A 130 4.15 -1.48 8.59
C LYS A 130 4.44 -2.92 8.20
N THR A 131 5.15 -3.66 9.06
CA THR A 131 5.42 -5.08 8.85
C THR A 131 4.72 -5.91 9.92
N TYR A 132 3.79 -6.77 9.50
CA TYR A 132 3.14 -7.77 10.34
C TYR A 132 3.86 -9.10 10.20
N VAL A 133 4.17 -9.73 11.33
CA VAL A 133 4.76 -11.08 11.38
C VAL A 133 3.65 -12.09 11.50
N LEU A 134 3.56 -13.03 10.57
CA LEU A 134 2.45 -13.96 10.46
C LEU A 134 2.92 -15.39 10.76
N ASN A 135 2.10 -16.12 11.52
CA ASN A 135 2.35 -17.52 11.86
C ASN A 135 3.69 -17.74 12.55
N SER A 136 4.06 -16.85 13.48
CA SER A 136 5.31 -16.95 14.22
C SER A 136 5.20 -17.95 15.39
N GLY A 137 6.23 -18.77 15.58
CA GLY A 137 6.25 -19.77 16.62
C GLY A 137 5.21 -20.88 16.41
N GLU A 138 4.35 -21.10 17.40
CA GLU A 138 3.26 -22.09 17.37
C GLU A 138 1.94 -21.50 16.84
N SER A 139 1.88 -20.20 16.59
CA SER A 139 0.68 -19.53 16.08
C SER A 139 0.41 -19.96 14.65
N ILE A 140 -0.83 -20.36 14.39
CA ILE A 140 -1.31 -20.71 13.05
C ILE A 140 -2.58 -19.93 12.77
N ILE A 141 -2.53 -19.13 11.71
CA ILE A 141 -3.69 -18.41 11.21
C ILE A 141 -4.46 -19.34 10.27
N GLU A 142 -5.64 -19.74 10.69
CA GLU A 142 -6.49 -20.69 9.96
C GLU A 142 -7.83 -20.04 9.65
N PHE A 143 -8.09 -19.78 8.37
CA PHE A 143 -9.32 -19.12 7.92
C PHE A 143 -10.52 -20.08 7.94
N ALA A 144 -11.59 -19.66 8.61
CA ALA A 144 -12.91 -20.31 8.57
C ALA A 144 -13.88 -19.54 7.65
N HIS A 145 -13.59 -18.29 7.34
CA HIS A 145 -14.46 -17.34 6.66
C HIS A 145 -13.70 -16.53 5.61
N SER A 146 -14.44 -15.90 4.70
CA SER A 146 -13.89 -14.91 3.78
C SER A 146 -13.32 -13.73 4.53
N VAL A 147 -12.16 -13.24 4.10
CA VAL A 147 -11.49 -12.09 4.71
C VAL A 147 -10.86 -11.20 3.66
N ASN A 148 -10.79 -9.91 3.95
CA ASN A 148 -10.12 -8.93 3.11
C ASN A 148 -9.03 -8.23 3.91
N PHE A 149 -7.83 -8.18 3.35
CA PHE A 149 -6.72 -7.36 3.83
C PHE A 149 -6.48 -6.26 2.82
N VAL A 150 -6.68 -5.01 3.22
CA VAL A 150 -6.72 -3.88 2.31
C VAL A 150 -5.91 -2.72 2.85
N THR A 151 -4.99 -2.21 2.05
CA THR A 151 -4.40 -0.91 2.29
C THR A 151 -5.08 0.10 1.36
N PRO A 152 -5.61 1.22 1.88
CA PRO A 152 -6.12 2.30 1.05
C PRO A 152 -5.05 2.79 0.08
N GLN A 153 -5.48 3.41 -1.00
CA GLN A 153 -4.58 4.03 -1.96
C GLN A 153 -3.64 5.02 -1.26
N THR A 154 -2.35 4.84 -1.47
CA THR A 154 -1.29 5.63 -0.83
C THR A 154 -0.05 5.67 -1.74
N LEU A 155 0.76 6.72 -1.59
CA LEU A 155 2.09 6.83 -2.17
C LEU A 155 3.19 6.32 -1.21
N GLU A 156 2.82 5.98 0.02
CA GLU A 156 3.73 5.36 0.97
C GLU A 156 3.97 3.88 0.60
N GLU A 157 5.00 3.30 1.17
CA GLU A 157 5.29 1.87 1.02
C GLU A 157 4.12 1.03 1.54
N TYR A 158 3.73 0.00 0.79
CA TYR A 158 2.68 -0.91 1.22
C TYR A 158 3.09 -1.68 2.48
N PRO A 159 2.14 -2.03 3.37
CA PRO A 159 2.46 -2.87 4.50
C PRO A 159 2.98 -4.24 4.04
N THR A 160 3.85 -4.84 4.83
CA THR A 160 4.42 -6.15 4.55
C THR A 160 3.81 -7.20 5.46
N PHE A 161 3.33 -8.29 4.89
CA PHE A 161 3.04 -9.53 5.57
C PHE A 161 4.27 -10.44 5.49
N SER A 162 4.98 -10.58 6.60
CA SER A 162 6.18 -11.41 6.72
C SER A 162 5.79 -12.80 7.23
N PHE A 163 5.80 -13.79 6.33
CA PHE A 163 5.33 -15.14 6.61
C PHE A 163 6.44 -16.01 7.21
N ASP A 164 6.29 -16.42 8.47
CA ASP A 164 7.09 -17.51 9.04
C ASP A 164 6.50 -18.88 8.62
N ASN A 165 5.17 -18.95 8.48
CA ASN A 165 4.45 -20.07 7.87
C ASN A 165 3.26 -19.55 7.05
N ALA A 166 2.71 -20.38 6.15
CA ALA A 166 1.55 -20.04 5.32
C ALA A 166 0.25 -19.93 6.12
N PHE A 167 -0.70 -19.17 5.63
CA PHE A 167 -2.09 -19.25 6.09
C PHE A 167 -2.65 -20.67 5.83
N ARG A 168 -3.55 -21.10 6.69
CA ARG A 168 -4.31 -22.35 6.52
C ARG A 168 -5.78 -22.06 6.35
N VAL A 169 -6.51 -23.09 5.95
CA VAL A 169 -7.98 -23.10 5.90
C VAL A 169 -8.47 -24.24 6.76
N VAL A 170 -9.52 -24.03 7.52
CA VAL A 170 -10.13 -25.09 8.34
C VAL A 170 -10.54 -26.28 7.49
N GLU A 171 -10.53 -27.48 8.08
CA GLU A 171 -10.97 -28.71 7.40
C GLU A 171 -12.44 -28.61 7.02
N ASP A 172 -12.79 -29.07 5.81
CA ASP A 172 -14.11 -28.93 5.20
C ASP A 172 -14.60 -27.47 5.05
N GLY A 173 -13.68 -26.48 5.18
CA GLY A 173 -14.00 -25.07 5.02
C GLY A 173 -14.40 -24.72 3.59
N MET A 174 -15.42 -23.89 3.46
CA MET A 174 -15.85 -23.30 2.19
C MET A 174 -15.74 -21.78 2.30
N ILE A 175 -14.72 -21.20 1.67
CA ILE A 175 -14.44 -19.78 1.66
C ILE A 175 -14.78 -19.22 0.29
N ASP A 176 -15.60 -18.19 0.23
CA ASP A 176 -15.95 -17.57 -1.05
C ASP A 176 -14.79 -16.72 -1.56
N LYS A 177 -14.23 -15.84 -0.72
CA LYS A 177 -13.16 -14.95 -1.17
C LYS A 177 -12.13 -14.62 -0.09
N ILE A 178 -10.85 -14.63 -0.47
CA ILE A 178 -9.76 -14.02 0.29
C ILE A 178 -9.14 -12.93 -0.57
N THR A 179 -9.06 -11.70 -0.06
CA THR A 179 -8.51 -10.55 -0.79
C THR A 179 -7.26 -10.03 -0.12
N PHE A 180 -6.23 -9.78 -0.95
CA PHE A 180 -5.05 -9.00 -0.59
C PHE A 180 -4.95 -7.82 -1.55
N LYS A 181 -5.02 -6.60 -1.03
CA LYS A 181 -4.96 -5.38 -1.84
C LYS A 181 -3.92 -4.42 -1.31
N ARG A 182 -2.92 -4.11 -2.14
CA ARG A 182 -1.78 -3.23 -1.81
C ARG A 182 -1.01 -3.70 -0.57
N ILE A 183 -0.54 -4.93 -0.63
CA ILE A 183 0.23 -5.59 0.43
C ILE A 183 1.45 -6.25 -0.19
N ASN A 184 2.59 -6.12 0.48
CA ASN A 184 3.79 -6.89 0.19
C ASN A 184 3.71 -8.23 0.93
N LEU A 185 3.67 -9.33 0.21
CA LEU A 185 3.65 -10.68 0.75
C LEU A 185 5.08 -11.24 0.66
N LYS A 186 5.72 -11.49 1.79
CA LYS A 186 7.13 -11.87 1.85
C LYS A 186 7.35 -13.03 2.79
N ALA A 187 8.08 -14.05 2.36
CA ALA A 187 8.54 -15.08 3.27
C ALA A 187 9.55 -14.48 4.27
N ALA A 188 9.41 -14.82 5.55
CA ALA A 188 10.26 -14.27 6.62
C ALA A 188 11.75 -14.67 6.45
N LYS A 189 12.02 -15.82 5.85
CA LYS A 189 13.39 -16.30 5.57
C LYS A 189 13.77 -16.06 4.11
N PRO A 190 15.01 -15.66 3.84
CA PRO A 190 15.50 -15.59 2.47
C PRO A 190 15.59 -17.01 1.86
N LEU A 191 15.48 -17.09 0.54
CA LEU A 191 15.53 -18.39 -0.18
C LEU A 191 16.77 -19.21 0.13
N SER A 192 17.92 -18.58 0.42
CA SER A 192 19.19 -19.23 0.77
C SER A 192 19.14 -19.97 2.11
N GLU A 193 18.23 -19.64 3.01
CA GLU A 193 18.06 -20.24 4.33
C GLU A 193 16.91 -21.25 4.39
N MET A 194 16.17 -21.42 3.29
CA MET A 194 15.05 -22.35 3.23
C MET A 194 15.55 -23.78 2.96
N THR A 195 15.14 -24.72 3.82
CA THR A 195 15.35 -26.16 3.59
C THR A 195 14.20 -26.76 2.80
N ASN A 196 14.40 -27.96 2.21
CA ASN A 196 13.34 -28.65 1.46
C ASN A 196 12.08 -28.97 2.30
N ASN A 197 12.24 -29.08 3.62
CA ASN A 197 11.15 -29.37 4.56
C ASN A 197 10.55 -28.09 5.21
N SER A 198 11.08 -26.92 4.90
CA SER A 198 10.57 -25.68 5.44
C SER A 198 9.24 -25.36 4.76
N LEU A 199 8.16 -25.23 5.52
CA LEU A 199 6.87 -24.72 5.04
C LEU A 199 6.92 -23.20 4.85
N SER A 200 7.83 -22.52 5.56
CA SER A 200 8.11 -21.10 5.36
C SER A 200 8.53 -20.85 3.92
N GLY A 201 7.87 -19.90 3.27
CA GLY A 201 8.17 -19.47 1.91
C GLY A 201 7.78 -20.43 0.78
N LYS A 202 6.99 -21.47 1.05
CA LYS A 202 6.46 -22.30 -0.04
C LYS A 202 5.27 -21.66 -0.73
N GLN A 203 4.38 -21.06 0.05
CA GLN A 203 3.11 -20.53 -0.46
C GLN A 203 2.47 -19.56 0.53
N VAL A 204 1.57 -18.73 0.06
CA VAL A 204 0.78 -17.80 0.91
C VAL A 204 -0.29 -18.57 1.68
N ILE A 205 -0.97 -19.52 1.02
CA ILE A 205 -2.01 -20.37 1.60
C ILE A 205 -1.62 -21.83 1.41
N CYS A 206 -1.59 -22.60 2.50
CA CYS A 206 -1.17 -23.99 2.50
C CYS A 206 -2.36 -24.94 2.62
N PRO A 207 -2.54 -25.91 1.72
CA PRO A 207 -3.61 -26.89 1.79
C PRO A 207 -3.41 -27.98 2.86
N GLU A 208 -2.20 -28.28 3.28
CA GLU A 208 -1.83 -29.27 4.33
C GLU A 208 -2.70 -30.53 4.42
N SER A 209 -2.97 -31.18 3.31
CA SER A 209 -3.73 -32.45 3.26
C SER A 209 -5.19 -32.37 3.73
N LYS A 210 -5.71 -31.18 3.99
CA LYS A 210 -7.11 -30.96 4.35
C LYS A 210 -7.96 -30.77 3.10
N VAL A 211 -9.21 -31.18 3.16
CA VAL A 211 -10.20 -30.89 2.14
C VAL A 211 -10.81 -29.52 2.45
N PHE A 212 -10.74 -28.58 1.53
CA PHE A 212 -11.39 -27.28 1.62
C PHE A 212 -11.64 -26.72 0.21
N LEU A 213 -12.45 -25.68 0.13
CA LEU A 213 -12.71 -24.94 -1.11
C LEU A 213 -12.52 -23.45 -0.87
N ILE A 214 -11.76 -22.81 -1.76
CA ILE A 214 -11.71 -21.35 -1.89
C ILE A 214 -12.15 -21.03 -3.32
N ASN A 215 -13.22 -20.26 -3.48
CA ASN A 215 -13.71 -19.90 -4.81
C ASN A 215 -12.78 -18.88 -5.48
N THR A 216 -12.32 -17.88 -4.70
CA THR A 216 -11.47 -16.80 -5.23
C THR A 216 -10.38 -16.40 -4.23
N VAL A 217 -9.14 -16.27 -4.72
CA VAL A 217 -8.06 -15.55 -4.04
C VAL A 217 -7.65 -14.39 -4.92
N ASP A 218 -7.84 -13.17 -4.43
CA ASP A 218 -7.60 -11.94 -5.18
C ASP A 218 -6.34 -11.24 -4.66
N PHE A 219 -5.38 -11.01 -5.56
CA PHE A 219 -4.17 -10.23 -5.30
C PHE A 219 -4.18 -8.99 -6.19
N THR A 220 -4.51 -7.85 -5.62
CA THR A 220 -4.58 -6.58 -6.36
C THR A 220 -3.47 -5.65 -5.90
N ASN A 221 -2.58 -5.23 -6.81
CA ASN A 221 -1.44 -4.36 -6.54
C ASN A 221 -0.54 -4.88 -5.40
N CYS A 222 -0.29 -6.20 -5.36
CA CYS A 222 0.54 -6.85 -4.37
C CYS A 222 1.93 -7.17 -4.94
N TYR A 223 2.95 -7.12 -4.06
CA TYR A 223 4.26 -7.72 -4.34
C TYR A 223 4.37 -9.05 -3.61
N ILE A 224 4.82 -10.09 -4.30
CA ILE A 224 5.01 -11.42 -3.74
C ILE A 224 6.47 -11.81 -3.95
N GLU A 225 7.23 -11.95 -2.85
CA GLU A 225 8.66 -12.21 -2.94
C GLU A 225 9.15 -13.28 -1.96
N ASN A 226 10.26 -13.92 -2.32
CA ASN A 226 10.93 -14.95 -1.53
C ASN A 226 10.11 -16.24 -1.30
N PHE A 227 9.03 -16.45 -2.03
CA PHE A 227 8.34 -17.73 -2.05
C PHE A 227 8.97 -18.67 -3.09
N ARG A 228 9.06 -19.97 -2.74
CA ARG A 228 9.52 -20.97 -3.69
C ARG A 228 8.41 -21.36 -4.65
N ALA A 229 8.74 -21.45 -5.92
CA ALA A 229 7.89 -22.07 -6.93
C ALA A 229 7.94 -23.62 -6.84
#